data_feaeec8d45f8455ff2e12171c02a85f0
#
_entry.id   feaeec8d45f8455ff2e12171c02a85f0
#
_cell.length_a   1.000
_cell.length_b   1.000
_cell.length_c   1.000
_cell.angle_alpha   90.00
_cell.angle_beta   90.00
_cell.angle_gamma   90.00
#
_symmetry.space_group_name_H-M   'P 1'
#
loop_
_entity.id
_entity.type
_entity.pdbx_description
1 polymer ?
#
loop_
_entity_poly.entity_id
_entity_poly.type
_entity_poly.pdbx_seq_one_letter_code
_entity_poly.pdbx_strand_id
1 'polypeptide(L)' 'MATPAEPFVSTEVLEESGRFVVVLDVVFDDGAVRHRLGEYHTRAKAELAAKIVRATAERDNPTPGV' A
#
# COMPACT_ATOMS: atom_id res chain seq x y z
N MET A 1 25.38 -6.41 7.31
CA MET A 1 24.42 -7.19 7.87
C MET A 1 23.20 -7.28 7.02
N ALA A 2 22.95 -8.38 6.55
CA ALA A 2 21.89 -8.54 5.63
C ALA A 2 20.60 -8.63 6.39
N THR A 3 19.73 -7.73 6.12
CA THR A 3 18.42 -7.85 6.66
C THR A 3 17.65 -8.77 5.78
N PRO A 4 16.88 -9.64 6.34
CA PRO A 4 15.99 -10.43 5.52
C PRO A 4 15.13 -9.49 4.72
N ALA A 5 14.92 -9.84 3.52
CA ALA A 5 14.18 -9.01 2.63
C ALA A 5 12.74 -8.97 3.05
N GLU A 6 12.41 -8.01 3.87
CA GLU A 6 11.01 -7.74 4.12
C GLU A 6 10.53 -6.83 3.04
N PRO A 7 9.41 -7.12 2.44
CA PRO A 7 8.89 -6.22 1.43
C PRO A 7 8.58 -4.87 2.04
N PHE A 8 8.94 -3.84 1.32
CA PHE A 8 8.58 -2.50 1.71
C PHE A 8 7.20 -2.21 1.14
N VAL A 9 6.29 -1.81 1.99
CA VAL A 9 4.90 -1.57 1.59
C VAL A 9 4.59 -0.10 1.74
N SER A 10 4.04 0.48 0.69
CA SER A 10 3.61 1.87 0.73
C SER A 10 2.30 2.02 -0.02
N THR A 11 1.60 3.11 0.29
CA THR A 11 0.36 3.43 -0.41
C THR A 11 0.51 4.79 -1.06
N GLU A 12 -0.24 4.98 -2.14
CA GLU A 12 -0.21 6.22 -2.88
C GLU A 12 -1.61 6.52 -3.38
N VAL A 13 -1.96 7.80 -3.44
CA VAL A 13 -3.23 8.24 -4.01
C VAL A 13 -2.91 8.95 -5.31
N LEU A 14 -3.49 8.47 -6.40
CA LEU A 14 -3.30 9.05 -7.72
C LEU A 14 -4.63 9.61 -8.21
N GLU A 15 -4.56 10.71 -8.93
CA GLU A 15 -5.76 11.26 -9.54
C GLU A 15 -5.80 10.83 -10.99
N GLU A 16 -6.93 10.20 -11.38
CA GLU A 16 -7.15 9.75 -12.74
C GLU A 16 -8.57 10.12 -13.15
N SER A 17 -8.69 10.93 -14.18
CA SER A 17 -9.99 11.24 -14.76
C SER A 17 -11.01 11.71 -13.74
N GLY A 18 -10.58 12.56 -12.83
CA GLY A 18 -11.49 13.11 -11.82
C GLY A 18 -11.75 12.19 -10.64
N ARG A 19 -11.08 11.06 -10.58
CA ARG A 19 -11.22 10.14 -9.46
C ARG A 19 -9.89 9.95 -8.79
N PHE A 20 -9.94 9.51 -7.55
CA PHE A 20 -8.74 9.30 -6.75
C PHE A 20 -8.57 7.81 -6.52
N VAL A 21 -7.47 7.28 -7.01
CA VAL A 21 -7.20 5.85 -6.98
C VAL A 21 -6.17 5.56 -5.90
N VAL A 22 -6.47 4.58 -5.07
CA VAL A 22 -5.54 4.13 -4.03
C VAL A 22 -4.74 2.97 -4.60
N VAL A 23 -3.43 3.10 -4.51
CA VAL A 23 -2.51 2.11 -5.05
C VAL A 23 -1.62 1.61 -3.92
N LEU A 24 -1.44 0.31 -3.85
CA LEU A 24 -0.52 -0.31 -2.92
C LEU A 24 0.71 -0.75 -3.68
N ASP A 25 1.86 -0.29 -3.24
CA ASP A 25 3.14 -0.69 -3.81
C ASP A 25 3.85 -1.62 -2.84
N VAL A 26 4.26 -2.76 -3.35
CA VAL A 26 5.04 -3.72 -2.57
C VAL A 26 6.37 -3.88 -3.28
N VAL A 27 7.45 -3.55 -2.59
CA VAL A 27 8.78 -3.57 -3.17
C VAL A 27 9.57 -4.70 -2.55
N PHE A 28 10.09 -5.55 -3.39
CA PHE A 28 10.94 -6.67 -3.00
C PHE A 28 12.36 -6.41 -3.49
N ASP A 29 13.26 -7.28 -3.12
CA ASP A 29 14.65 -7.16 -3.58
C ASP A 29 14.76 -7.22 -5.08
N ASP A 30 13.94 -8.04 -5.70
CA ASP A 30 14.07 -8.30 -7.13
C ASP A 30 12.97 -7.65 -7.94
N GLY A 31 12.24 -6.73 -7.36
CA GLY A 31 11.22 -6.04 -8.13
C GLY A 31 10.16 -5.42 -7.27
N ALA A 32 9.15 -4.90 -7.93
CA ALA A 32 8.05 -4.25 -7.25
C ALA A 32 6.74 -4.64 -7.90
N VAL A 33 5.69 -4.68 -7.09
CA VAL A 33 4.35 -4.97 -7.56
C VAL A 33 3.45 -3.84 -7.14
N ARG A 34 2.60 -3.40 -8.05
CA ARG A 34 1.66 -2.32 -7.77
C ARG A 34 0.25 -2.84 -7.95
N HIS A 35 -0.58 -2.62 -6.94
CA HIS A 35 -1.97 -3.05 -6.95
C HIS A 35 -2.89 -1.85 -6.84
N ARG A 36 -3.87 -1.79 -7.71
CA ARG A 36 -4.93 -0.78 -7.60
C ARG A 36 -5.99 -1.34 -6.68
N LEU A 37 -6.26 -0.63 -5.61
CA LEU A 37 -7.16 -1.14 -4.58
C LEU A 37 -8.57 -0.60 -4.70
N GLY A 38 -8.73 0.61 -5.20
CA GLY A 38 -10.06 1.17 -5.34
C GLY A 38 -10.02 2.60 -5.83
N GLU A 39 -11.20 3.10 -6.17
CA GLU A 39 -11.36 4.46 -6.67
C GLU A 39 -12.35 5.18 -5.76
N TYR A 40 -12.09 6.45 -5.54
CA TYR A 40 -12.90 7.26 -4.64
C TYR A 40 -13.20 8.60 -5.28
N HIS A 41 -14.29 9.22 -4.85
CA HIS A 41 -14.71 10.49 -5.44
C HIS A 41 -13.93 11.67 -4.90
N THR A 42 -13.37 11.56 -3.70
CA THR A 42 -12.65 12.65 -3.09
C THR A 42 -11.29 12.17 -2.63
N ARG A 43 -10.34 13.11 -2.61
CA ARG A 43 -9.00 12.79 -2.12
C ARG A 43 -9.05 12.39 -0.65
N ALA A 44 -9.89 13.05 0.14
CA ALA A 44 -9.97 12.75 1.57
C ALA A 44 -10.37 11.29 1.80
N LYS A 45 -11.35 10.81 1.03
CA LYS A 45 -11.77 9.42 1.16
C LYS A 45 -10.68 8.47 0.70
N ALA A 46 -9.99 8.82 -0.38
CA ALA A 46 -8.91 7.98 -0.87
C ALA A 46 -7.77 7.91 0.14
N GLU A 47 -7.43 9.05 0.74
CA GLU A 47 -6.35 9.07 1.72
C GLU A 47 -6.71 8.30 2.96
N LEU A 48 -7.96 8.39 3.40
CA LEU A 48 -8.41 7.60 4.54
C LEU A 48 -8.33 6.12 4.22
N ALA A 49 -8.77 5.73 3.04
CA ALA A 49 -8.71 4.33 2.62
C ALA A 49 -7.26 3.85 2.54
N ALA A 50 -6.37 4.68 2.00
CA ALA A 50 -4.96 4.34 1.92
C ALA A 50 -4.36 4.13 3.30
N LYS A 51 -4.74 4.99 4.24
CA LYS A 51 -4.25 4.87 5.61
C LYS A 51 -4.70 3.58 6.26
N ILE A 52 -5.96 3.22 6.05
CA ILE A 52 -6.50 1.99 6.61
C ILE A 52 -5.82 0.77 6.00
N VAL A 53 -5.63 0.78 4.68
CA VAL A 53 -4.98 -0.32 4.00
C VAL A 53 -3.55 -0.49 4.50
N ARG A 54 -2.84 0.61 4.65
CA ARG A 54 -1.48 0.55 5.11
C ARG A 54 -1.39 0.00 6.52
N ALA A 55 -2.28 0.46 7.40
CA ALA A 55 -2.30 -0.03 8.77
C ALA A 55 -2.63 -1.50 8.82
N THR A 56 -3.58 -1.95 7.99
CA THR A 56 -3.96 -3.34 7.93
C THR A 56 -2.80 -4.20 7.41
N ALA A 57 -2.13 -3.72 6.37
CA ALA A 57 -1.01 -4.47 5.80
C ALA A 57 0.11 -4.62 6.82
N GLU A 58 0.37 -3.57 7.58
CA GLU A 58 1.42 -3.63 8.60
C GLU A 58 1.02 -4.56 9.74
N ARG A 59 -0.27 -4.55 10.08
CA ARG A 59 -0.75 -5.40 11.15
C ARG A 59 -0.77 -6.86 10.76
N ASP A 60 -1.20 -7.13 9.53
CA ASP A 60 -1.33 -8.50 9.05
C ASP A 60 -0.02 -9.10 8.62
N ASN A 61 0.99 -8.29 8.52
CA ASN A 61 2.30 -8.79 8.16
C ASN A 61 2.72 -9.75 9.27
N PRO A 62 2.81 -11.05 9.00
CA PRO A 62 3.05 -12.00 10.09
C PRO A 62 4.38 -11.70 10.72
N THR A 63 4.34 -11.52 11.99
CA THR A 63 5.56 -11.34 12.72
C THR A 63 6.17 -12.70 12.93
N PRO A 64 7.36 -12.93 12.40
CA PRO A 64 8.01 -14.23 12.60
C PRO A 64 8.16 -14.50 14.06
N GLY A 65 7.92 -15.69 14.45
CA GLY A 65 8.10 -16.08 15.81
C GLY A 65 6.90 -15.87 16.69
N VAL A 66 5.84 -15.41 16.13
CA VAL A 66 4.62 -15.26 16.90
C VAL A 66 3.76 -16.47 16.71
#